data_d241417ed2d0ef82c766222d1b2558af
#
_entry.id   d241417ed2d0ef82c766222d1b2558af
#
_cell.length_a   1.000
_cell.length_b   1.000
_cell.length_c   1.000
_cell.angle_alpha   90.00
_cell.angle_beta   90.00
_cell.angle_gamma   90.00
#
_symmetry.space_group_name_H-M   'P 1'
#
loop_
_entity.id
_entity.type
_entity.pdbx_description
1 polymer ?
#
loop_
_entity_poly.entity_id
_entity_poly.type
_entity_poly.pdbx_seq_one_letter_code
_entity_poly.pdbx_strand_id
1 'polypeptide(L)'
;GIRYPEMSRGLGDVYKRQAKALGYNEDECENLKKAALLHDIGKIGIPDRILNKPDRLTDEEYALMKSHVEKGAQILKNFTLINHVEEGALYHHERYDGSGYMYGLKGEEIPLNARIIGIADAFDAMTANRVYRKKLDKDYVIREIKRGSGTQFDPKLVEIMLGLIEKGLIDIDNLYKDGENHVEQ
;
A
#
# COMPACT_ATOMS: atom_id res chain seq x y z
N GLY A 1 -14.34 4.32 -16.65
CA GLY A 1 -14.31 5.03 -15.37
C GLY A 1 -13.30 4.36 -14.48
N ILE A 2 -12.36 5.12 -13.93
CA ILE A 2 -11.40 4.65 -12.94
C ILE A 2 -12.26 4.16 -11.77
N ARG A 3 -12.41 2.84 -11.63
CA ARG A 3 -12.83 2.28 -10.35
C ARG A 3 -11.60 2.43 -9.45
N TYR A 4 -11.60 3.45 -8.60
CA TYR A 4 -10.82 3.36 -7.39
C TYR A 4 -11.26 2.04 -6.74
N PRO A 5 -10.35 1.05 -6.53
CA PRO A 5 -10.73 -0.08 -5.73
C PRO A 5 -11.26 0.52 -4.44
N GLU A 6 -12.48 0.17 -4.06
CA GLU A 6 -12.96 0.46 -2.72
C GLU A 6 -11.83 0.01 -1.82
N MET A 7 -11.13 0.97 -1.21
CA MET A 7 -10.15 0.61 -0.21
C MET A 7 -10.96 -0.11 0.83
N SER A 8 -10.81 -1.42 0.81
CA SER A 8 -11.58 -2.30 1.63
C SER A 8 -11.41 -1.85 3.08
N ARG A 9 -12.48 -1.89 3.87
CA ARG A 9 -12.40 -1.69 5.33
C ARG A 9 -11.24 -2.49 5.93
N GLY A 10 -10.96 -3.67 5.36
CA GLY A 10 -9.84 -4.53 5.73
C GLY A 10 -8.47 -3.87 5.66
N LEU A 11 -8.16 -3.14 4.59
CA LEU A 11 -6.86 -2.47 4.46
C LEU A 11 -6.71 -1.31 5.45
N GLY A 12 -7.78 -0.53 5.67
CA GLY A 12 -7.81 0.53 6.69
C GLY A 12 -7.49 0.00 8.08
N ASP A 13 -7.98 -1.19 8.41
CA ASP A 13 -7.69 -1.85 9.69
C ASP A 13 -6.24 -2.34 9.79
N VAL A 14 -5.64 -2.79 8.68
CA VAL A 14 -4.23 -3.22 8.65
C VAL A 14 -3.30 -2.05 8.98
N TYR A 15 -3.44 -0.90 8.32
CA TYR A 15 -2.63 0.30 8.62
C TYR A 15 -2.79 0.73 10.07
N LYS A 16 -4.04 0.82 10.56
CA LYS A 16 -4.34 1.25 11.92
C LYS A 16 -3.71 0.33 12.96
N ARG A 17 -3.76 -0.98 12.74
CA ARG A 17 -3.15 -1.96 13.66
C ARG A 17 -1.63 -1.88 13.68
N GLN A 18 -0.99 -1.71 12.51
CA GLN A 18 0.45 -1.50 12.43
C GLN A 18 0.87 -0.20 13.13
N ALA A 19 0.18 0.91 12.85
CA ALA A 19 0.44 2.20 13.47
C ALA A 19 0.31 2.14 15.00
N LYS A 20 -0.75 1.51 15.52
CA LYS A 20 -0.93 1.31 16.97
C LYS A 20 0.18 0.47 17.60
N ALA A 21 0.63 -0.59 16.92
CA ALA A 21 1.75 -1.41 17.39
C ALA A 21 3.08 -0.63 17.42
N LEU A 22 3.20 0.44 16.64
CA LEU A 22 4.32 1.38 16.63
C LEU A 22 4.18 2.51 17.67
N GLY A 23 3.04 2.59 18.38
CA GLY A 23 2.78 3.61 19.40
C GLY A 23 2.12 4.87 18.88
N TYR A 24 1.58 4.88 17.66
CA TYR A 24 0.82 6.01 17.12
C TYR A 24 -0.44 6.26 17.95
N ASN A 25 -0.72 7.52 18.23
CA ASN A 25 -2.00 7.94 18.81
C ASN A 25 -3.13 7.89 17.76
N GLU A 26 -4.37 8.20 18.15
CA GLU A 26 -5.52 8.07 17.26
C GLU A 26 -5.45 9.07 16.10
N ASP A 27 -4.98 10.31 16.32
CA ASP A 27 -4.85 11.32 15.27
C ASP A 27 -3.77 10.94 14.24
N GLU A 28 -2.65 10.39 14.70
CA GLU A 28 -1.59 9.87 13.84
C GLU A 28 -2.08 8.68 13.01
N CYS A 29 -2.88 7.78 13.59
CA CYS A 29 -3.49 6.67 12.89
C CYS A 29 -4.45 7.15 11.79
N GLU A 30 -5.30 8.15 12.08
CA GLU A 30 -6.22 8.72 11.09
C GLU A 30 -5.48 9.48 9.98
N ASN A 31 -4.38 10.18 10.30
CA ASN A 31 -3.54 10.84 9.30
C ASN A 31 -2.85 9.82 8.39
N LEU A 32 -2.28 8.73 8.94
CA LEU A 32 -1.72 7.65 8.15
C LEU A 32 -2.77 6.99 7.24
N LYS A 33 -3.98 6.75 7.75
CA LYS A 33 -5.08 6.20 6.96
C LYS A 33 -5.42 7.09 5.78
N LYS A 34 -5.52 8.41 5.98
CA LYS A 34 -5.78 9.37 4.91
C LYS A 34 -4.63 9.40 3.90
N ALA A 35 -3.37 9.38 4.35
CA ALA A 35 -2.20 9.29 3.46
C ALA A 35 -2.22 8.00 2.64
N ALA A 36 -2.57 6.89 3.27
CA ALA A 36 -2.72 5.61 2.60
C ALA A 36 -3.87 5.59 1.58
N LEU A 37 -5.00 6.30 1.85
CA LEU A 37 -6.09 6.47 0.87
C LEU A 37 -5.63 7.22 -0.38
N LEU A 38 -4.70 8.13 -0.24
CA LEU A 38 -4.28 9.07 -1.27
C LEU A 38 -2.95 8.69 -1.93
N HIS A 39 -2.29 7.59 -1.50
CA HIS A 39 -0.96 7.22 -2.00
C HIS A 39 -0.88 7.08 -3.52
N ASP A 40 -1.95 6.59 -4.11
CA ASP A 40 -2.07 6.31 -5.54
C ASP A 40 -2.81 7.41 -6.34
N ILE A 41 -3.12 8.57 -5.72
CA ILE A 41 -3.90 9.65 -6.38
C ILE A 41 -3.28 10.11 -7.70
N GLY A 42 -1.95 10.02 -7.82
CA GLY A 42 -1.25 10.40 -9.04
C GLY A 42 -1.52 9.52 -10.26
N LYS A 43 -2.15 8.36 -10.08
CA LYS A 43 -2.61 7.50 -11.19
C LYS A 43 -3.63 8.22 -12.09
N ILE A 44 -4.32 9.25 -11.60
CA ILE A 44 -5.20 10.11 -12.42
C ILE A 44 -4.45 10.78 -13.58
N GLY A 45 -3.15 10.99 -13.42
CA GLY A 45 -2.28 11.57 -14.45
C GLY A 45 -1.62 10.55 -15.39
N ILE A 46 -1.98 9.24 -15.28
CA ILE A 46 -1.45 8.18 -16.14
C ILE A 46 -2.48 7.82 -17.20
N PRO A 47 -2.11 7.74 -18.50
CA PRO A 47 -3.03 7.40 -19.55
C PRO A 47 -3.72 6.05 -19.34
N ASP A 48 -5.05 5.97 -19.59
CA ASP A 48 -5.87 4.76 -19.41
C ASP A 48 -5.31 3.55 -20.18
N ARG A 49 -4.73 3.76 -21.36
CA ARG A 49 -4.10 2.70 -22.17
C ARG A 49 -2.92 2.03 -21.45
N ILE A 50 -2.27 2.71 -20.50
CA ILE A 50 -1.17 2.17 -19.69
C ILE A 50 -1.74 1.52 -18.42
N LEU A 51 -2.67 2.21 -17.73
CA LEU A 51 -3.29 1.70 -16.50
C LEU A 51 -4.03 0.38 -16.72
N ASN A 52 -4.69 0.24 -17.88
CA ASN A 52 -5.55 -0.91 -18.20
C ASN A 52 -4.91 -1.86 -19.21
N LYS A 53 -3.59 -1.75 -19.46
CA LYS A 53 -2.90 -2.62 -20.41
C LYS A 53 -2.91 -4.06 -19.89
N PRO A 54 -3.45 -5.04 -20.67
CA PRO A 54 -3.49 -6.42 -20.25
C PRO A 54 -2.13 -7.12 -20.30
N ASP A 55 -1.22 -6.61 -21.14
CA ASP A 55 0.12 -7.14 -21.34
C ASP A 55 1.16 -6.43 -20.46
N ARG A 56 2.40 -6.93 -20.47
CA ARG A 56 3.52 -6.27 -19.82
C ARG A 56 3.74 -4.89 -20.40
N LEU A 57 4.04 -3.91 -19.54
CA LEU A 57 4.43 -2.57 -19.95
C LEU A 57 5.80 -2.61 -20.62
N THR A 58 6.01 -1.77 -21.65
CA THR A 58 7.36 -1.48 -22.16
C THR A 58 8.12 -0.64 -21.13
N ASP A 59 9.43 -0.47 -21.33
CA ASP A 59 10.25 0.34 -20.42
C ASP A 59 9.75 1.80 -20.35
N GLU A 60 9.34 2.37 -21.49
CA GLU A 60 8.80 3.73 -21.56
C GLU A 60 7.42 3.83 -20.87
N GLU A 61 6.57 2.86 -21.07
CA GLU A 61 5.27 2.79 -20.39
C GLU A 61 5.45 2.58 -18.88
N TYR A 62 6.43 1.77 -18.48
CA TYR A 62 6.76 1.56 -17.08
C TYR A 62 7.34 2.85 -16.44
N ALA A 63 8.18 3.60 -17.17
CA ALA A 63 8.64 4.91 -16.71
C ALA A 63 7.48 5.88 -16.51
N LEU A 64 6.50 5.91 -17.43
CA LEU A 64 5.27 6.69 -17.25
C LEU A 64 4.44 6.21 -16.05
N MET A 65 4.30 4.90 -15.87
CA MET A 65 3.61 4.34 -14.70
C MET A 65 4.27 4.80 -13.40
N LYS A 66 5.60 4.71 -13.30
CA LYS A 66 6.35 5.16 -12.10
C LYS A 66 6.14 6.64 -11.79
N SER A 67 5.88 7.48 -12.79
CA SER A 67 5.66 8.92 -12.57
C SER A 67 4.41 9.25 -11.73
N HIS A 68 3.53 8.26 -11.43
CA HIS A 68 2.37 8.52 -10.59
C HIS A 68 2.76 8.97 -9.18
N VAL A 69 3.91 8.53 -8.64
CA VAL A 69 4.34 8.93 -7.30
C VAL A 69 4.65 10.42 -7.22
N GLU A 70 5.36 10.96 -8.23
CA GLU A 70 5.66 12.40 -8.31
C GLU A 70 4.40 13.22 -8.59
N LYS A 71 3.53 12.75 -9.50
CA LYS A 71 2.24 13.40 -9.79
C LYS A 71 1.36 13.43 -8.54
N GLY A 72 1.31 12.32 -7.79
CA GLY A 72 0.58 12.24 -6.52
C GLY A 72 1.11 13.24 -5.50
N ALA A 73 2.42 13.29 -5.31
CA ALA A 73 3.05 14.26 -4.41
C ALA A 73 2.77 15.70 -4.84
N GLN A 74 2.81 16.01 -6.14
CA GLN A 74 2.46 17.34 -6.66
C GLN A 74 1.00 17.73 -6.37
N ILE A 75 0.06 16.80 -6.54
CA ILE A 75 -1.37 17.02 -6.21
C ILE A 75 -1.51 17.30 -4.70
N LEU A 76 -0.81 16.55 -3.86
CA LEU A 76 -0.94 16.62 -2.41
C LEU A 76 -0.11 17.71 -1.75
N LYS A 77 0.84 18.31 -2.45
CA LYS A 77 1.78 19.33 -1.93
C LYS A 77 1.10 20.48 -1.18
N ASN A 78 -0.09 20.89 -1.62
CA ASN A 78 -0.85 22.00 -1.03
C ASN A 78 -1.95 21.52 -0.08
N PHE A 79 -1.98 20.23 0.24
CA PHE A 79 -3.00 19.64 1.09
C PHE A 79 -2.60 19.76 2.56
N THR A 80 -2.80 20.92 3.16
CA THR A 80 -2.31 21.27 4.50
C THR A 80 -3.08 20.63 5.66
N LEU A 81 -4.17 19.90 5.36
CA LEU A 81 -5.02 19.26 6.40
C LEU A 81 -4.39 17.99 6.99
N ILE A 82 -3.38 17.43 6.35
CA ILE A 82 -2.71 16.21 6.78
C ILE A 82 -1.20 16.42 6.62
N ASN A 83 -0.50 16.37 7.72
CA ASN A 83 0.95 16.53 7.70
C ASN A 83 1.62 15.40 6.93
N HIS A 84 2.53 15.73 6.03
CA HIS A 84 3.35 14.78 5.27
C HIS A 84 2.56 13.77 4.44
N VAL A 85 1.35 14.12 4.00
CA VAL A 85 0.52 13.23 3.17
C VAL A 85 1.18 12.91 1.82
N GLU A 86 1.95 13.85 1.28
CA GLU A 86 2.69 13.72 0.02
C GLU A 86 3.81 12.68 0.12
N GLU A 87 4.40 12.46 1.30
CA GLU A 87 5.45 11.46 1.51
C GLU A 87 4.94 10.04 1.24
N GLY A 88 3.70 9.74 1.64
CA GLY A 88 3.06 8.46 1.35
C GLY A 88 2.94 8.22 -0.14
N ALA A 89 2.52 9.24 -0.90
CA ALA A 89 2.39 9.14 -2.34
C ALA A 89 3.75 9.05 -3.05
N LEU A 90 4.77 9.77 -2.55
CA LEU A 90 6.08 9.88 -3.19
C LEU A 90 6.96 8.65 -2.98
N TYR A 91 6.90 8.03 -1.79
CA TYR A 91 7.90 7.06 -1.36
C TYR A 91 7.37 5.64 -1.10
N HIS A 92 6.07 5.35 -1.28
CA HIS A 92 5.51 4.02 -0.98
C HIS A 92 6.07 2.88 -1.86
N HIS A 93 6.70 3.21 -2.98
CA HIS A 93 7.40 2.26 -3.85
C HIS A 93 8.92 2.21 -3.64
N GLU A 94 9.44 2.98 -2.67
CA GLU A 94 10.81 2.77 -2.24
C GLU A 94 10.94 1.42 -1.54
N ARG A 95 12.11 0.81 -1.64
CA ARG A 95 12.40 -0.50 -1.05
C ARG A 95 13.48 -0.34 0.00
N TYR A 96 13.37 -1.09 1.09
CA TYR A 96 14.26 -0.96 2.24
C TYR A 96 15.74 -1.17 1.88
N ASP A 97 16.03 -1.98 0.84
CA ASP A 97 17.38 -2.20 0.30
C ASP A 97 17.88 -1.10 -0.65
N GLY A 98 17.05 -0.10 -1.00
CA GLY A 98 17.35 0.98 -1.94
C GLY A 98 17.14 0.62 -3.41
N SER A 99 16.59 -0.56 -3.71
CA SER A 99 16.28 -0.98 -5.10
C SER A 99 14.90 -0.51 -5.58
N GLY A 100 14.23 0.35 -4.81
CA GLY A 100 12.94 0.94 -5.17
C GLY A 100 13.03 2.07 -6.19
N TYR A 101 11.97 2.84 -6.33
CA TYR A 101 11.89 4.02 -7.18
C TYR A 101 11.04 5.10 -6.48
N MET A 102 11.26 6.38 -6.73
CA MET A 102 12.04 7.06 -7.76
C MET A 102 13.46 7.42 -7.33
N TYR A 103 13.73 7.51 -6.03
CA TYR A 103 14.93 8.17 -5.49
C TYR A 103 15.96 7.17 -4.98
N GLY A 104 15.59 5.90 -4.79
CA GLY A 104 16.48 4.86 -4.27
C GLY A 104 16.84 5.07 -2.81
N LEU A 105 15.93 5.64 -2.01
CA LEU A 105 16.11 5.79 -0.56
C LEU A 105 16.27 4.42 0.10
N LYS A 106 17.12 4.35 1.14
CA LYS A 106 17.45 3.08 1.78
C LYS A 106 17.18 3.12 3.28
N GLY A 107 16.63 2.03 3.80
CA GLY A 107 16.44 1.86 5.24
C GLY A 107 15.53 2.95 5.82
N GLU A 108 16.02 3.62 6.85
CA GLU A 108 15.28 4.67 7.55
C GLU A 108 15.29 6.04 6.86
N GLU A 109 16.00 6.19 5.74
CA GLU A 109 15.86 7.37 4.86
C GLU A 109 14.45 7.43 4.26
N ILE A 110 13.78 6.27 4.10
CA ILE A 110 12.39 6.20 3.67
C ILE A 110 11.51 6.64 4.85
N PRO A 111 10.62 7.64 4.69
CA PRO A 111 9.70 8.05 5.73
C PRO A 111 8.89 6.87 6.29
N LEU A 112 8.69 6.83 7.62
CA LEU A 112 8.05 5.68 8.27
C LEU A 112 6.64 5.42 7.72
N ASN A 113 5.85 6.47 7.47
CA ASN A 113 4.51 6.33 6.89
C ASN A 113 4.58 5.66 5.50
N ALA A 114 5.56 6.02 4.67
CA ALA A 114 5.74 5.40 3.36
C ALA A 114 6.12 3.91 3.47
N ARG A 115 6.99 3.55 4.43
CA ARG A 115 7.33 2.14 4.71
C ARG A 115 6.11 1.33 5.16
N ILE A 116 5.24 1.90 6.02
CA ILE A 116 3.99 1.26 6.46
C ILE A 116 3.04 1.09 5.27
N ILE A 117 2.88 2.14 4.45
CA ILE A 117 2.01 2.08 3.27
C ILE A 117 2.53 1.03 2.28
N GLY A 118 3.84 0.98 2.02
CA GLY A 118 4.43 0.03 1.08
C GLY A 118 4.22 -1.44 1.44
N ILE A 119 4.40 -1.82 2.72
CA ILE A 119 4.13 -3.21 3.14
C ILE A 119 2.64 -3.53 3.13
N ALA A 120 1.78 -2.58 3.49
CA ALA A 120 0.35 -2.81 3.52
C ALA A 120 -0.26 -2.85 2.11
N ASP A 121 0.21 -2.03 1.16
CA ASP A 121 -0.18 -2.11 -0.26
C ASP A 121 0.22 -3.46 -0.88
N ALA A 122 1.44 -3.92 -0.63
CA ALA A 122 1.88 -5.24 -1.08
C ALA A 122 1.03 -6.38 -0.47
N PHE A 123 0.66 -6.26 0.82
CA PHE A 123 -0.22 -7.19 1.49
C PHE A 123 -1.62 -7.20 0.86
N ASP A 124 -2.21 -6.02 0.61
CA ASP A 124 -3.50 -5.88 -0.09
C ASP A 124 -3.44 -6.50 -1.49
N ALA A 125 -2.38 -6.19 -2.22
CA ALA A 125 -2.18 -6.75 -3.56
C ALA A 125 -2.17 -8.28 -3.57
N MET A 126 -1.76 -8.94 -2.48
CA MET A 126 -1.74 -10.39 -2.36
C MET A 126 -3.05 -10.99 -1.84
N THR A 127 -3.78 -10.26 -0.99
CA THR A 127 -4.95 -10.77 -0.26
C THR A 127 -6.29 -10.38 -0.87
N ALA A 128 -6.35 -9.31 -1.68
CA ALA A 128 -7.57 -8.89 -2.37
C ALA A 128 -7.87 -9.76 -3.60
N ASN A 129 -9.16 -10.05 -3.82
CA ASN A 129 -9.63 -10.59 -5.09
C ASN A 129 -9.54 -9.49 -6.17
N ARG A 130 -8.78 -9.72 -7.21
CA ARG A 130 -8.69 -8.83 -8.38
C ARG A 130 -9.42 -9.46 -9.56
N VAL A 131 -9.92 -8.64 -10.49
CA VAL A 131 -10.67 -9.09 -11.69
C VAL A 131 -9.94 -10.24 -12.44
N TYR A 132 -8.61 -10.21 -12.39
CA TYR A 132 -7.76 -11.17 -13.13
C TYR A 132 -7.05 -12.20 -12.25
N ARG A 133 -7.23 -12.16 -10.91
CA ARG A 133 -6.52 -13.06 -9.99
C ARG A 133 -7.29 -13.23 -8.68
N LYS A 134 -7.51 -14.51 -8.29
CA LYS A 134 -8.00 -14.86 -6.95
C LYS A 134 -6.97 -14.45 -5.88
N LYS A 135 -7.44 -14.21 -4.65
CA LYS A 135 -6.56 -14.00 -3.48
C LYS A 135 -5.56 -15.14 -3.35
N LEU A 136 -4.36 -14.82 -2.91
CA LEU A 136 -3.34 -15.82 -2.67
C LEU A 136 -3.61 -16.54 -1.34
N ASP A 137 -3.10 -17.77 -1.25
CA ASP A 137 -3.15 -18.58 -0.04
C ASP A 137 -2.43 -17.88 1.13
N LYS A 138 -2.97 -18.03 2.34
CA LYS A 138 -2.44 -17.38 3.56
C LYS A 138 -0.96 -17.71 3.80
N ASP A 139 -0.58 -18.98 3.65
CA ASP A 139 0.80 -19.39 3.88
C ASP A 139 1.74 -18.81 2.83
N TYR A 140 1.24 -18.63 1.59
CA TYR A 140 1.99 -17.96 0.54
C TYR A 140 2.22 -16.48 0.90
N VAL A 141 1.19 -15.77 1.33
CA VAL A 141 1.28 -14.35 1.75
C VAL A 141 2.31 -14.19 2.87
N ILE A 142 2.23 -15.03 3.91
CA ILE A 142 3.15 -15.01 5.03
C ILE A 142 4.61 -15.25 4.56
N ARG A 143 4.82 -16.21 3.65
CA ARG A 143 6.17 -16.47 3.09
C ARG A 143 6.71 -15.27 2.32
N GLU A 144 5.89 -14.64 1.48
CA GLU A 144 6.32 -13.47 0.69
C GLU A 144 6.65 -12.27 1.58
N ILE A 145 5.85 -11.99 2.61
CA ILE A 145 6.15 -10.94 3.59
C ILE A 145 7.48 -11.23 4.31
N LYS A 146 7.69 -12.46 4.77
CA LYS A 146 8.96 -12.88 5.40
C LYS A 146 10.15 -12.73 4.45
N ARG A 147 10.00 -13.15 3.20
CA ARG A 147 11.06 -13.08 2.17
C ARG A 147 11.44 -11.63 1.86
N GLY A 148 10.48 -10.72 1.91
CA GLY A 148 10.70 -9.29 1.67
C GLY A 148 11.39 -8.55 2.82
N SER A 149 11.59 -9.18 3.98
CA SER A 149 12.22 -8.56 5.15
C SER A 149 13.66 -8.14 4.85
N GLY A 150 14.00 -6.89 5.13
CA GLY A 150 15.33 -6.32 4.90
C GLY A 150 15.66 -6.03 3.42
N THR A 151 14.77 -6.39 2.49
CA THR A 151 14.91 -6.10 1.07
C THR A 151 13.81 -5.15 0.60
N GLN A 152 12.61 -5.65 0.41
CA GLN A 152 11.46 -4.82 0.05
C GLN A 152 10.92 -4.05 1.25
N PHE A 153 10.84 -4.70 2.41
CA PHE A 153 10.17 -4.18 3.59
C PHE A 153 11.13 -3.97 4.76
N ASP A 154 10.81 -3.00 5.61
CA ASP A 154 11.45 -2.80 6.89
C ASP A 154 11.26 -4.05 7.78
N PRO A 155 12.37 -4.66 8.29
CA PRO A 155 12.29 -5.85 9.14
C PRO A 155 11.38 -5.68 10.36
N LYS A 156 11.37 -4.49 10.98
CA LYS A 156 10.53 -4.19 12.14
C LYS A 156 9.05 -4.22 11.77
N LEU A 157 8.68 -3.66 10.60
CA LEU A 157 7.30 -3.69 10.11
C LEU A 157 6.87 -5.10 9.73
N VAL A 158 7.77 -5.92 9.18
CA VAL A 158 7.51 -7.33 8.91
C VAL A 158 7.22 -8.09 10.21
N GLU A 159 8.04 -7.91 11.25
CA GLU A 159 7.81 -8.54 12.56
C GLU A 159 6.46 -8.16 13.16
N ILE A 160 6.11 -6.87 13.13
CA ILE A 160 4.81 -6.36 13.58
C ILE A 160 3.67 -6.99 12.80
N MET A 161 3.74 -6.99 11.45
CA MET A 161 2.70 -7.56 10.59
C MET A 161 2.47 -9.03 10.89
N LEU A 162 3.52 -9.83 10.97
CA LEU A 162 3.44 -11.25 11.26
C LEU A 162 2.88 -11.51 12.67
N GLY A 163 3.29 -10.74 13.66
CA GLY A 163 2.74 -10.82 15.02
C GLY A 163 1.25 -10.48 15.09
N LEU A 164 0.77 -9.53 14.28
CA LEU A 164 -0.65 -9.19 14.18
C LEU A 164 -1.46 -10.31 13.51
N ILE A 165 -0.90 -10.96 12.49
CA ILE A 165 -1.52 -12.11 11.81
C ILE A 165 -1.58 -13.33 12.75
N GLU A 166 -0.49 -13.63 13.46
CA GLU A 166 -0.42 -14.74 14.41
C GLU A 166 -1.42 -14.62 15.56
N LYS A 167 -1.61 -13.40 16.08
CA LYS A 167 -2.60 -13.08 17.11
C LYS A 167 -4.05 -13.04 16.61
N GLY A 168 -4.29 -13.27 15.31
CA GLY A 168 -5.61 -13.18 14.69
C GLY A 168 -6.17 -11.76 14.63
N LEU A 169 -5.34 -10.74 14.89
CA LEU A 169 -5.74 -9.34 14.76
C LEU A 169 -5.84 -8.91 13.30
N ILE A 170 -5.10 -9.53 12.40
CA ILE A 170 -5.29 -9.45 10.95
C ILE A 170 -5.70 -10.85 10.47
N ASP A 171 -6.97 -10.99 10.08
CA ASP A 171 -7.52 -12.24 9.57
C ASP A 171 -7.54 -12.23 8.04
N ILE A 172 -6.51 -12.85 7.43
CA ILE A 172 -6.33 -12.89 5.98
C ILE A 172 -7.54 -13.55 5.28
N ASP A 173 -8.17 -14.55 5.91
CA ASP A 173 -9.24 -15.32 5.28
C ASP A 173 -10.58 -14.57 5.27
N ASN A 174 -10.77 -13.66 6.23
CA ASN A 174 -12.02 -12.91 6.39
C ASN A 174 -11.89 -11.39 6.10
N LEU A 175 -10.70 -10.92 5.71
CA LEU A 175 -10.41 -9.49 5.55
C LEU A 175 -11.38 -8.72 4.64
N TYR A 176 -12.03 -9.42 3.68
CA TYR A 176 -12.91 -8.84 2.65
C TYR A 176 -14.33 -9.44 2.62
N LYS A 177 -14.72 -10.29 3.60
CA LYS A 177 -16.02 -10.97 3.57
C LYS A 177 -17.22 -10.05 3.83
N ASP A 178 -17.02 -8.92 4.48
CA ASP A 178 -18.12 -7.99 4.82
C ASP A 178 -18.58 -7.11 3.64
N GLY A 179 -17.89 -7.16 2.50
CA GLY A 179 -18.23 -6.40 1.29
C GLY A 179 -19.13 -7.13 0.29
N GLU A 180 -19.28 -8.45 0.39
CA GLU A 180 -20.05 -9.25 -0.59
C GLU A 180 -21.56 -9.31 -0.29
N ASN A 181 -22.03 -8.88 0.89
CA ASN A 181 -23.43 -9.03 1.31
C ASN A 181 -24.37 -7.88 0.91
N HIS A 182 -23.97 -6.94 0.04
CA HIS A 182 -24.84 -5.82 -0.35
C HIS A 182 -25.09 -5.70 -1.87
N VAL A 183 -24.91 -6.76 -2.66
CA VAL A 183 -25.19 -6.75 -4.12
C VAL A 183 -26.27 -7.75 -4.53
N GLU A 184 -27.04 -8.30 -3.59
CA GLU A 184 -28.27 -9.04 -3.93
C GLU A 184 -29.48 -8.40 -3.22
N GLN A 185 -30.02 -7.34 -3.83
CA GLN A 185 -31.46 -7.02 -3.85
C GLN A 185 -31.76 -6.01 -4.97
#